data_fbae7f6824176bddaef92ad721d6c877
#
_entry.id   fbae7f6824176bddaef92ad721d6c877
#
_cell.length_a   1.000
_cell.length_b   1.000
_cell.length_c   1.000
_cell.angle_alpha   90.00
_cell.angle_beta   90.00
_cell.angle_gamma   90.00
#
_symmetry.space_group_name_H-M   'P 1'
#
loop_
_entity.id
_entity.type
_entity.pdbx_description
1 polymer ?
#
loop_
_entity_poly.entity_id
_entity_poly.type
_entity_poly.pdbx_seq_one_letter_code
_entity_poly.pdbx_strand_id
1 'polypeptide(L)'
;SNRGPGTPGGVGIAAPFDDRCQERNIPAAAGGGTARPGGICLLGQQVYEDLQNFLDGSFTPSSIANDYDYLLPSFNLRVGATDDLILRFAASKVLTRPDNGLIRNYFVASLDTSGNFTGSAGNPLRVPATAWQFDLTAEWYFDTVGSLTGNLFYKEVKNFFYQNVGQDVIVNGSGETRDVTVRGPDNYDGTGKIKGFELAYQQTYDFLPGLL
;
A
#
# COMPACT_ATOMS: atom_id res chain seq x y z
N SER A 1 -3.82 -25.09 9.15
CA SER A 1 -4.55 -23.84 9.39
C SER A 1 -6.04 -24.16 9.39
N ASN A 2 -6.59 -24.39 10.56
CA ASN A 2 -8.03 -24.56 10.74
C ASN A 2 -8.67 -23.17 10.75
N ARG A 3 -8.98 -22.65 9.58
CA ARG A 3 -9.93 -21.56 9.48
C ARG A 3 -11.31 -22.19 9.49
N GLY A 4 -12.06 -21.97 10.56
CA GLY A 4 -13.46 -22.37 10.60
C GLY A 4 -14.23 -21.76 9.42
N PRO A 5 -15.26 -22.43 8.88
CA PRO A 5 -16.01 -21.94 7.74
C PRO A 5 -16.69 -20.61 8.11
N GLY A 6 -16.39 -19.58 7.37
CA GLY A 6 -17.04 -18.26 7.46
C GLY A 6 -16.29 -17.20 8.24
N THR A 7 -15.06 -17.42 8.65
CA THR A 7 -14.26 -16.41 9.38
C THR A 7 -13.19 -15.81 8.47
N PRO A 8 -13.40 -14.64 7.86
CA PRO A 8 -12.29 -13.90 7.29
C PRO A 8 -11.39 -13.45 8.44
N GLY A 9 -10.23 -14.09 8.58
CA GLY A 9 -9.28 -13.74 9.64
C GLY A 9 -9.62 -14.27 11.03
N GLY A 10 -10.42 -15.34 11.13
CA GLY A 10 -10.70 -15.96 12.42
C GLY A 10 -9.41 -16.34 13.13
N VAL A 11 -9.23 -15.83 14.32
CA VAL A 11 -8.24 -16.34 15.27
C VAL A 11 -8.70 -17.76 15.57
N GLY A 12 -8.06 -18.75 14.95
CA GLY A 12 -8.30 -20.13 15.34
C GLY A 12 -7.97 -20.26 16.82
N ILE A 13 -8.71 -21.09 17.54
CA ILE A 13 -8.35 -21.46 18.91
C ILE A 13 -6.88 -21.87 18.87
N ALA A 14 -6.02 -21.05 19.46
CA ALA A 14 -4.60 -21.36 19.49
C ALA A 14 -4.41 -22.57 20.41
N ALA A 15 -3.46 -23.42 20.06
CA ALA A 15 -3.10 -24.54 20.91
C ALA A 15 -2.74 -24.04 22.32
N PRO A 16 -2.97 -24.85 23.37
CA PRO A 16 -2.53 -24.54 24.72
C PRO A 16 -1.07 -24.12 24.76
N PHE A 17 -0.68 -23.31 25.76
CA PHE A 17 0.68 -22.80 25.88
C PHE A 17 1.73 -23.91 25.80
N ASP A 18 1.53 -24.97 26.53
CA ASP A 18 2.46 -26.11 26.56
C ASP A 18 2.63 -26.77 25.21
N ASP A 19 1.58 -26.87 24.41
CA ASP A 19 1.65 -27.48 23.08
C ASP A 19 2.35 -26.58 22.06
N ARG A 20 2.21 -25.26 22.21
CA ARG A 20 2.74 -24.28 21.28
C ARG A 20 4.13 -23.79 21.65
N CYS A 21 4.38 -23.65 22.94
CA CYS A 21 5.58 -22.99 23.47
C CYS A 21 6.65 -23.97 23.99
N GLN A 22 6.43 -25.28 23.83
CA GLN A 22 7.44 -26.30 24.16
C GLN A 22 8.65 -26.21 23.22
N GLU A 23 9.82 -26.42 23.80
CA GLU A 23 11.04 -26.61 23.01
C GLU A 23 10.92 -27.91 22.18
N ARG A 24 11.14 -27.79 20.89
CA ARG A 24 11.10 -28.93 19.96
C ARG A 24 12.52 -29.35 19.58
N ASN A 25 12.82 -30.61 19.73
CA ASN A 25 14.06 -31.17 19.19
C ASN A 25 14.01 -31.22 17.66
N ILE A 26 14.99 -30.60 17.02
CA ILE A 26 15.17 -30.68 15.58
C ILE A 26 15.95 -31.93 15.27
N PRO A 27 15.43 -32.87 14.42
CA PRO A 27 16.15 -34.06 14.02
C PRO A 27 17.51 -33.72 13.42
N ALA A 28 18.52 -34.55 13.62
CA ALA A 28 19.86 -34.35 13.08
C ALA A 28 19.89 -34.22 11.57
N ALA A 29 18.96 -34.88 10.84
CA ALA A 29 18.78 -34.74 9.38
C ALA A 29 18.34 -33.32 8.95
N ALA A 30 17.79 -32.51 9.85
CA ALA A 30 17.37 -31.11 9.61
C ALA A 30 18.28 -30.09 10.32
N GLY A 31 19.50 -30.47 10.66
CA GLY A 31 20.51 -29.59 11.25
C GLY A 31 20.74 -29.81 12.76
N GLY A 32 19.92 -30.60 13.41
CA GLY A 32 20.04 -30.88 14.87
C GLY A 32 19.82 -29.66 15.77
N GLY A 33 19.58 -29.92 17.05
CA GLY A 33 19.45 -28.87 18.07
C GLY A 33 18.04 -28.71 18.61
N THR A 34 17.82 -27.68 19.42
CA THR A 34 16.52 -27.36 20.03
C THR A 34 15.96 -26.09 19.38
N ALA A 35 14.78 -26.18 18.76
CA ALA A 35 14.05 -24.99 18.35
C ALA A 35 13.34 -24.38 19.57
N ARG A 36 13.74 -23.15 19.92
CA ARG A 36 13.05 -22.40 20.96
C ARG A 36 11.87 -21.63 20.34
N PRO A 37 10.68 -21.73 20.96
CA PRO A 37 9.57 -20.92 20.52
C PRO A 37 9.88 -19.44 20.74
N GLY A 38 9.56 -18.62 19.73
CA GLY A 38 9.75 -17.18 19.76
C GLY A 38 8.45 -16.40 20.00
N GLY A 39 8.53 -15.10 19.95
CA GLY A 39 7.38 -14.20 20.02
C GLY A 39 6.66 -14.29 21.36
N ILE A 40 5.34 -14.50 21.33
CA ILE A 40 4.49 -14.52 22.53
C ILE A 40 4.92 -15.54 23.59
N CYS A 41 5.54 -16.64 23.19
CA CYS A 41 6.01 -17.67 24.13
C CYS A 41 7.11 -17.15 25.07
N LEU A 42 7.86 -16.13 24.66
CA LEU A 42 8.90 -15.51 25.47
C LEU A 42 8.35 -14.66 26.63
N LEU A 43 7.09 -14.25 26.53
CA LEU A 43 6.40 -13.43 27.53
C LEU A 43 5.81 -14.27 28.69
N GLY A 44 5.84 -15.59 28.57
CA GLY A 44 5.36 -16.53 29.58
C GLY A 44 3.91 -16.96 29.40
N GLN A 45 3.55 -18.01 30.14
CA GLN A 45 2.26 -18.68 30.04
C GLN A 45 1.09 -17.74 30.37
N GLN A 46 1.20 -16.95 31.41
CA GLN A 46 0.11 -16.08 31.86
C GLN A 46 -0.28 -15.04 30.80
N VAL A 47 0.71 -14.41 30.15
CA VAL A 47 0.47 -13.43 29.07
C VAL A 47 -0.11 -14.11 27.84
N TYR A 48 0.34 -15.31 27.53
CA TYR A 48 -0.20 -16.10 26.44
C TYR A 48 -1.69 -16.44 26.65
N GLU A 49 -2.05 -16.96 27.83
CA GLU A 49 -3.42 -17.33 28.17
C GLU A 49 -4.35 -16.11 28.24
N ASP A 50 -3.85 -14.99 28.77
CA ASP A 50 -4.59 -13.71 28.81
C ASP A 50 -4.94 -13.20 27.40
N LEU A 51 -3.99 -13.28 26.45
CA LEU A 51 -4.28 -12.95 25.06
C LEU A 51 -5.30 -13.91 24.44
N GLN A 52 -5.17 -15.21 24.69
CA GLN A 52 -6.11 -16.22 24.18
C GLN A 52 -7.53 -15.95 24.71
N ASN A 53 -7.65 -15.71 26.01
CA ASN A 53 -8.93 -15.41 26.65
C ASN A 53 -9.56 -14.13 26.10
N PHE A 54 -8.74 -13.11 25.82
CA PHE A 54 -9.23 -11.86 25.22
C PHE A 54 -9.71 -12.08 23.78
N LEU A 55 -8.99 -12.86 22.97
CA LEU A 55 -9.31 -13.09 21.56
C LEU A 55 -10.33 -14.23 21.33
N ASP A 56 -10.59 -15.07 22.34
CA ASP A 56 -11.52 -16.18 22.21
C ASP A 56 -12.96 -15.68 22.17
N GLY A 57 -13.71 -16.10 21.15
CA GLY A 57 -15.12 -15.70 20.92
C GLY A 57 -15.35 -14.29 20.43
N SER A 58 -14.31 -13.51 20.12
CA SER A 58 -14.43 -12.09 19.74
C SER A 58 -14.68 -11.84 18.26
N PHE A 59 -15.38 -12.72 17.56
CA PHE A 59 -15.73 -12.47 16.17
C PHE A 59 -17.10 -11.81 16.02
N THR A 60 -17.11 -10.55 15.57
CA THR A 60 -18.34 -9.86 15.14
C THR A 60 -18.30 -9.74 13.61
N PRO A 61 -19.24 -10.39 12.89
CA PRO A 61 -19.34 -10.18 11.45
C PRO A 61 -19.63 -8.71 11.15
N SER A 62 -18.80 -8.08 10.33
CA SER A 62 -18.98 -6.71 9.90
C SER A 62 -19.04 -6.64 8.38
N SER A 63 -20.06 -5.96 7.85
CA SER A 63 -20.19 -5.66 6.42
C SER A 63 -20.09 -4.16 6.24
N ILE A 64 -19.16 -3.72 5.41
CA ILE A 64 -18.93 -2.32 5.09
C ILE A 64 -19.11 -2.14 3.59
N ALA A 65 -20.00 -1.21 3.21
CA ALA A 65 -20.14 -0.74 1.84
C ALA A 65 -19.39 0.58 1.66
N ASN A 66 -18.70 0.73 0.54
CA ASN A 66 -18.00 1.95 0.17
C ASN A 66 -18.16 2.18 -1.32
N ASP A 67 -19.01 3.14 -1.67
CA ASP A 67 -19.31 3.51 -3.04
C ASP A 67 -18.71 4.89 -3.36
N TYR A 68 -18.20 5.04 -4.57
CA TYR A 68 -17.65 6.32 -5.03
C TYR A 68 -17.82 6.50 -6.54
N ASP A 69 -18.12 7.75 -6.93
CA ASP A 69 -18.25 8.18 -8.32
C ASP A 69 -17.18 9.23 -8.65
N TYR A 70 -16.56 9.10 -9.82
CA TYR A 70 -15.54 10.04 -10.28
C TYR A 70 -15.76 10.44 -11.73
N LEU A 71 -15.70 11.76 -11.98
CA LEU A 71 -15.58 12.30 -13.32
C LEU A 71 -14.10 12.46 -13.66
N LEU A 72 -13.67 11.86 -14.78
CA LEU A 72 -12.28 11.83 -15.24
C LEU A 72 -12.14 12.54 -16.60
N PRO A 73 -12.22 13.89 -16.64
CA PRO A 73 -12.10 14.64 -17.89
C PRO A 73 -10.68 14.55 -18.45
N SER A 74 -10.57 14.58 -19.78
CA SER A 74 -9.31 14.71 -20.48
C SER A 74 -9.44 15.70 -21.64
N PHE A 75 -8.38 16.49 -21.84
CA PHE A 75 -8.27 17.46 -22.92
C PHE A 75 -6.89 17.34 -23.54
N ASN A 76 -6.84 17.36 -24.88
CA ASN A 76 -5.60 17.33 -25.62
C ASN A 76 -5.69 18.34 -26.76
N LEU A 77 -4.68 19.21 -26.88
CA LEU A 77 -4.54 20.20 -27.94
C LEU A 77 -3.20 20.01 -28.62
N ARG A 78 -3.19 19.98 -29.95
CA ARG A 78 -1.99 20.01 -30.80
C ARG A 78 -2.07 21.18 -31.74
N VAL A 79 -1.04 21.99 -31.78
CA VAL A 79 -0.93 23.17 -32.66
C VAL A 79 0.37 23.09 -33.43
N GLY A 80 0.32 23.11 -34.76
CA GLY A 80 1.47 23.41 -35.60
C GLY A 80 1.69 24.95 -35.61
N ALA A 81 2.65 25.41 -34.84
CA ALA A 81 2.95 26.84 -34.76
C ALA A 81 3.70 27.33 -36.02
N THR A 82 4.54 26.44 -36.57
CA THR A 82 5.19 26.55 -37.89
C THR A 82 5.24 25.19 -38.54
N ASP A 83 5.82 25.07 -39.73
CA ASP A 83 6.03 23.78 -40.41
C ASP A 83 6.94 22.84 -39.56
N ASP A 84 7.86 23.45 -38.79
CA ASP A 84 8.88 22.74 -38.03
C ASP A 84 8.62 22.76 -36.51
N LEU A 85 7.62 23.49 -36.01
CA LEU A 85 7.34 23.61 -34.56
C LEU A 85 5.93 23.13 -34.21
N ILE A 86 5.88 22.10 -33.39
CA ILE A 86 4.65 21.55 -32.88
C ILE A 86 4.56 21.82 -31.37
N LEU A 87 3.45 22.36 -30.94
CA LEU A 87 3.11 22.53 -29.54
C LEU A 87 1.99 21.57 -29.15
N ARG A 88 2.12 20.92 -28.00
CA ARG A 88 1.09 20.05 -27.44
C ARG A 88 0.79 20.46 -26.02
N PHE A 89 -0.48 20.50 -25.70
CA PHE A 89 -0.96 20.66 -24.34
C PHE A 89 -1.92 19.53 -24.00
N ALA A 90 -1.70 18.88 -22.88
CA ALA A 90 -2.60 17.88 -22.33
C ALA A 90 -2.99 18.22 -20.90
N ALA A 91 -4.25 18.03 -20.57
CA ALA A 91 -4.76 18.16 -19.22
C ALA A 91 -5.73 17.00 -18.95
N SER A 92 -5.54 16.29 -17.85
CA SER A 92 -6.42 15.17 -17.50
C SER A 92 -6.51 14.94 -16.01
N LYS A 93 -7.65 14.39 -15.60
CA LYS A 93 -7.82 13.82 -14.26
C LYS A 93 -7.78 12.31 -14.36
N VAL A 94 -6.90 11.69 -13.59
CA VAL A 94 -6.71 10.24 -13.55
C VAL A 94 -7.01 9.68 -12.17
N LEU A 95 -7.24 8.38 -12.10
CA LEU A 95 -7.61 7.66 -10.88
C LEU A 95 -6.83 6.36 -10.79
N THR A 96 -6.40 6.02 -9.57
CA THR A 96 -5.81 4.72 -9.23
C THR A 96 -6.60 4.10 -8.08
N ARG A 97 -7.12 2.89 -8.28
CA ARG A 97 -7.86 2.16 -7.24
C ARG A 97 -6.91 1.57 -6.18
N PRO A 98 -7.36 1.47 -4.92
CA PRO A 98 -6.63 0.71 -3.92
C PRO A 98 -6.49 -0.77 -4.33
N ASP A 99 -5.43 -1.41 -3.85
CA ASP A 99 -5.27 -2.86 -3.99
C ASP A 99 -6.37 -3.61 -3.22
N ASN A 100 -6.94 -4.66 -3.85
CA ASN A 100 -8.02 -5.44 -3.27
C ASN A 100 -7.63 -6.13 -1.95
N GLY A 101 -6.36 -6.47 -1.76
CA GLY A 101 -5.85 -7.05 -0.53
C GLY A 101 -5.91 -6.08 0.65
N LEU A 102 -5.75 -4.79 0.38
CA LEU A 102 -5.69 -3.73 1.38
C LEU A 102 -7.05 -3.19 1.80
N ILE A 103 -8.09 -3.35 0.95
CA ILE A 103 -9.47 -2.93 1.25
C ILE A 103 -10.30 -4.01 1.93
N ARG A 104 -9.74 -5.18 2.19
CA ARG A 104 -10.47 -6.24 2.89
C ARG A 104 -10.76 -5.82 4.32
N ASN A 105 -11.97 -6.12 4.79
CA ASN A 105 -12.35 -5.94 6.19
C ASN A 105 -11.75 -7.07 7.01
N TYR A 106 -10.61 -6.85 7.64
CA TYR A 106 -9.98 -7.78 8.56
C TYR A 106 -9.23 -7.01 9.65
N PHE A 107 -9.12 -7.66 10.79
CA PHE A 107 -8.25 -7.26 11.88
C PHE A 107 -7.54 -8.50 12.44
N VAL A 108 -6.24 -8.40 12.64
CA VAL A 108 -5.42 -9.45 13.25
C VAL A 108 -4.64 -8.83 14.40
N ALA A 109 -4.93 -9.28 15.63
CA ALA A 109 -4.19 -8.84 16.80
C ALA A 109 -3.04 -9.81 17.12
N SER A 110 -1.97 -9.28 17.69
CA SER A 110 -0.82 -10.00 18.22
C SER A 110 -0.21 -9.23 19.39
N LEU A 111 0.72 -9.85 20.11
CA LEU A 111 1.56 -9.15 21.08
C LEU A 111 2.94 -8.92 20.47
N ASP A 112 3.51 -7.76 20.76
CA ASP A 112 4.91 -7.49 20.49
C ASP A 112 5.81 -8.18 21.53
N THR A 113 7.12 -8.05 21.38
CA THR A 113 8.12 -8.65 22.31
C THR A 113 8.11 -8.02 23.72
N SER A 114 7.41 -6.92 23.89
CA SER A 114 7.24 -6.22 25.16
C SER A 114 5.90 -6.50 25.83
N GLY A 115 5.03 -7.30 25.18
CA GLY A 115 3.69 -7.65 25.69
C GLY A 115 2.60 -6.64 25.35
N ASN A 116 2.87 -5.65 24.48
CA ASN A 116 1.85 -4.70 24.06
C ASN A 116 1.00 -5.28 22.93
N PHE A 117 -0.28 -4.99 22.94
CA PHE A 117 -1.17 -5.37 21.84
C PHE A 117 -0.85 -4.58 20.58
N THR A 118 -0.64 -5.31 19.49
CA THR A 118 -0.45 -4.76 18.15
C THR A 118 -1.45 -5.39 17.20
N GLY A 119 -1.86 -4.64 16.21
CA GLY A 119 -2.82 -5.09 15.22
C GLY A 119 -2.40 -4.78 13.79
N SER A 120 -2.89 -5.61 12.88
CA SER A 120 -2.86 -5.34 11.45
C SER A 120 -4.29 -5.36 10.93
N ALA A 121 -4.69 -4.31 10.25
CA ALA A 121 -6.04 -4.15 9.73
C ALA A 121 -6.02 -3.83 8.23
N GLY A 122 -7.05 -4.27 7.50
CA GLY A 122 -7.40 -3.68 6.23
C GLY A 122 -8.30 -2.46 6.43
N ASN A 123 -8.43 -1.64 5.38
CA ASN A 123 -9.30 -0.48 5.44
C ASN A 123 -10.29 -0.49 4.25
N PRO A 124 -11.51 -0.99 4.43
CA PRO A 124 -12.52 -1.04 3.39
C PRO A 124 -13.08 0.35 2.99
N LEU A 125 -12.86 1.38 3.80
CA LEU A 125 -13.32 2.74 3.53
C LEU A 125 -12.34 3.55 2.67
N ARG A 126 -11.27 2.94 2.19
CA ARG A 126 -10.32 3.61 1.30
C ARG A 126 -10.96 4.05 0.01
N VAL A 127 -10.61 5.26 -0.38
CA VAL A 127 -11.02 5.83 -1.67
C VAL A 127 -9.87 5.79 -2.68
N PRO A 128 -10.16 5.79 -3.99
CA PRO A 128 -9.14 5.90 -5.01
C PRO A 128 -8.26 7.15 -4.87
N ALA A 129 -6.97 7.00 -5.15
CA ALA A 129 -6.09 8.13 -5.36
C ALA A 129 -6.44 8.79 -6.70
N THR A 130 -6.49 10.12 -6.72
CA THR A 130 -6.76 10.89 -7.93
C THR A 130 -5.63 11.87 -8.22
N ALA A 131 -5.38 12.15 -9.50
CA ALA A 131 -4.43 13.18 -9.86
C ALA A 131 -4.96 14.05 -11.02
N TRP A 132 -4.77 15.36 -10.89
CA TRP A 132 -4.77 16.25 -12.02
C TRP A 132 -3.35 16.29 -12.60
N GLN A 133 -3.24 16.16 -13.90
CA GLN A 133 -1.97 16.24 -14.61
C GLN A 133 -2.10 17.18 -15.80
N PHE A 134 -1.02 17.95 -15.99
CA PHE A 134 -0.87 18.93 -17.06
C PHE A 134 0.50 18.72 -17.68
N ASP A 135 0.52 18.62 -19.00
CA ASP A 135 1.72 18.43 -19.80
C ASP A 135 1.74 19.46 -20.92
N LEU A 136 2.86 20.15 -21.08
CA LEU A 136 3.12 21.07 -22.18
C LEU A 136 4.40 20.65 -22.89
N THR A 137 4.30 20.29 -24.15
CA THR A 137 5.41 19.83 -24.98
C THR A 137 5.62 20.76 -26.16
N ALA A 138 6.87 21.11 -26.44
CA ALA A 138 7.30 21.79 -27.65
C ALA A 138 8.28 20.87 -28.41
N GLU A 139 7.96 20.59 -29.66
CA GLU A 139 8.77 19.74 -30.55
C GLU A 139 9.23 20.60 -31.71
N TRP A 140 10.54 20.86 -31.83
CA TRP A 140 11.13 21.60 -32.90
C TRP A 140 11.98 20.70 -33.80
N TYR A 141 11.61 20.63 -35.06
CA TYR A 141 12.27 19.84 -36.11
C TYR A 141 13.06 20.77 -36.99
N PHE A 142 14.36 20.91 -36.75
CA PHE A 142 15.22 21.89 -37.43
C PHE A 142 16.01 21.34 -38.60
N ASP A 143 15.98 20.01 -38.81
CA ASP A 143 16.64 19.33 -39.92
C ASP A 143 15.90 18.02 -40.24
N THR A 144 16.31 17.34 -41.33
CA THR A 144 15.70 16.05 -41.76
C THR A 144 15.66 15.00 -40.66
N VAL A 145 16.67 14.98 -39.78
CA VAL A 145 16.77 14.09 -38.62
C VAL A 145 17.06 14.87 -37.32
N GLY A 146 17.07 16.21 -37.40
CA GLY A 146 17.34 17.08 -36.25
C GLY A 146 16.06 17.41 -35.48
N SER A 147 16.02 17.18 -34.18
CA SER A 147 14.92 17.58 -33.33
C SER A 147 15.35 17.99 -31.91
N LEU A 148 14.65 18.95 -31.36
CA LEU A 148 14.73 19.36 -29.97
C LEU A 148 13.32 19.31 -29.36
N THR A 149 13.14 18.52 -28.33
CA THR A 149 11.87 18.42 -27.62
C THR A 149 12.04 18.89 -26.19
N GLY A 150 11.16 19.80 -25.77
CA GLY A 150 11.04 20.24 -24.39
C GLY A 150 9.67 19.86 -23.84
N ASN A 151 9.63 19.28 -22.65
CA ASN A 151 8.41 18.92 -21.94
C ASN A 151 8.41 19.55 -20.55
N LEU A 152 7.29 20.20 -20.19
CA LEU A 152 6.98 20.67 -18.85
C LEU A 152 5.81 19.88 -18.32
N PHE A 153 5.92 19.34 -17.10
CA PHE A 153 4.83 18.60 -16.50
C PHE A 153 4.53 19.07 -15.07
N TYR A 154 3.26 18.98 -14.72
CA TYR A 154 2.76 19.23 -13.37
C TYR A 154 1.68 18.21 -13.03
N LYS A 155 1.81 17.59 -11.83
CA LYS A 155 0.82 16.65 -11.29
C LYS A 155 0.48 17.03 -9.87
N GLU A 156 -0.81 17.03 -9.56
CA GLU A 156 -1.34 17.20 -8.21
C GLU A 156 -2.12 15.95 -7.81
N VAL A 157 -1.59 15.22 -6.82
CA VAL A 157 -2.12 13.93 -6.37
C VAL A 157 -2.83 14.11 -5.04
N LYS A 158 -4.04 13.59 -4.91
CA LYS A 158 -4.85 13.54 -3.68
C LYS A 158 -5.16 12.11 -3.30
N ASN A 159 -5.41 11.88 -2.01
CA ASN A 159 -5.76 10.59 -1.45
C ASN A 159 -4.75 9.48 -1.77
N PHE A 160 -3.46 9.81 -1.87
CA PHE A 160 -2.45 8.78 -2.15
C PHE A 160 -2.32 7.81 -0.97
N PHE A 161 -1.89 6.60 -1.29
CA PHE A 161 -1.88 5.49 -0.36
C PHE A 161 -0.64 5.50 0.52
N TYR A 162 -0.83 5.27 1.82
CA TYR A 162 0.26 5.08 2.76
C TYR A 162 -0.12 4.04 3.83
N GLN A 163 0.87 3.64 4.62
CA GLN A 163 0.64 2.80 5.79
C GLN A 163 0.57 3.70 7.01
N ASN A 164 -0.58 3.67 7.67
CA ASN A 164 -0.80 4.36 8.92
C ASN A 164 -0.45 3.45 10.11
N VAL A 165 0.05 4.03 11.19
CA VAL A 165 0.22 3.40 12.50
C VAL A 165 -0.45 4.30 13.51
N GLY A 166 -1.51 3.82 14.12
CA GLY A 166 -2.30 4.58 15.09
C GLY A 166 -2.61 3.76 16.33
N GLN A 167 -3.09 4.44 17.35
CA GLN A 167 -3.67 3.80 18.53
C GLN A 167 -5.17 3.62 18.30
N ASP A 168 -5.67 2.47 18.65
CA ASP A 168 -7.10 2.13 18.57
C ASP A 168 -7.50 1.32 19.80
N VAL A 169 -8.79 1.15 20.03
CA VAL A 169 -9.33 0.37 21.12
C VAL A 169 -10.11 -0.81 20.53
N ILE A 170 -9.67 -2.00 20.84
CA ILE A 170 -10.40 -3.21 20.47
C ILE A 170 -11.28 -3.68 21.63
N VAL A 171 -12.48 -4.15 21.27
CA VAL A 171 -13.46 -4.69 22.21
C VAL A 171 -13.68 -6.16 21.88
N ASN A 172 -13.53 -7.05 22.86
CA ASN A 172 -13.80 -8.47 22.66
C ASN A 172 -15.29 -8.81 22.77
N GLY A 173 -15.65 -10.07 22.53
CA GLY A 173 -17.04 -10.54 22.61
C GLY A 173 -17.68 -10.42 24.00
N SER A 174 -16.88 -10.29 25.06
CA SER A 174 -17.30 -10.10 26.44
C SER A 174 -17.43 -8.62 26.84
N GLY A 175 -17.08 -7.68 25.93
CA GLY A 175 -17.11 -6.25 26.21
C GLY A 175 -15.84 -5.72 26.89
N GLU A 176 -14.79 -6.53 27.08
CA GLU A 176 -13.50 -6.08 27.58
C GLU A 176 -12.78 -5.27 26.50
N THR A 177 -12.17 -4.14 26.90
CA THR A 177 -11.48 -3.23 26.00
C THR A 177 -9.97 -3.26 26.23
N ARG A 178 -9.19 -3.15 25.15
CA ARG A 178 -7.74 -2.99 25.20
C ARG A 178 -7.23 -2.02 24.16
N ASP A 179 -6.27 -1.22 24.56
CA ASP A 179 -5.55 -0.35 23.64
C ASP A 179 -4.65 -1.20 22.73
N VAL A 180 -4.64 -0.89 21.45
CA VAL A 180 -3.87 -1.61 20.45
C VAL A 180 -3.19 -0.63 19.50
N THR A 181 -1.92 -0.86 19.21
CA THR A 181 -1.24 -0.15 18.13
C THR A 181 -1.54 -0.84 16.80
N VAL A 182 -2.40 -0.22 15.98
CA VAL A 182 -2.84 -0.79 14.70
C VAL A 182 -2.01 -0.24 13.55
N ARG A 183 -1.52 -1.14 12.72
CA ARG A 183 -0.94 -0.81 11.42
C ARG A 183 -1.93 -1.19 10.33
N GLY A 184 -2.25 -0.25 9.47
CA GLY A 184 -3.16 -0.47 8.36
C GLY A 184 -2.96 0.51 7.21
N PRO A 185 -3.51 0.19 6.03
CA PRO A 185 -3.46 1.08 4.88
C PRO A 185 -4.45 2.24 5.06
N ASP A 186 -4.04 3.44 4.66
CA ASP A 186 -4.89 4.63 4.73
C ASP A 186 -4.69 5.55 3.53
N ASN A 187 -5.57 6.53 3.36
CA ASN A 187 -5.44 7.62 2.40
C ASN A 187 -4.87 8.86 3.10
N TYR A 188 -3.85 9.46 2.49
CA TYR A 188 -3.30 10.71 2.98
C TYR A 188 -4.20 11.90 2.63
N ASP A 189 -4.61 12.68 3.61
CA ASP A 189 -5.52 13.83 3.44
C ASP A 189 -4.87 15.04 2.75
N GLY A 190 -3.55 15.05 2.63
CA GLY A 190 -2.82 16.13 1.99
C GLY A 190 -2.75 15.98 0.47
N THR A 191 -2.08 16.94 -0.14
CA THR A 191 -1.85 17.00 -1.59
C THR A 191 -0.38 16.82 -1.90
N GLY A 192 -0.06 15.81 -2.71
CA GLY A 192 1.26 15.62 -3.30
C GLY A 192 1.39 16.42 -4.60
N LYS A 193 2.53 17.07 -4.84
CA LYS A 193 2.81 17.81 -6.07
C LYS A 193 4.09 17.32 -6.72
N ILE A 194 4.02 17.02 -8.00
CA ILE A 194 5.15 16.60 -8.83
C ILE A 194 5.21 17.58 -10.00
N LYS A 195 6.37 18.18 -10.22
CA LYS A 195 6.61 19.09 -11.34
C LYS A 195 8.03 18.95 -11.83
N GLY A 196 8.23 19.13 -13.10
CA GLY A 196 9.54 19.05 -13.70
C GLY A 196 9.55 19.46 -15.15
N PHE A 197 10.73 19.37 -15.73
CA PHE A 197 10.95 19.57 -17.16
C PHE A 197 11.89 18.47 -17.69
N GLU A 198 11.75 18.18 -18.96
CA GLU A 198 12.58 17.22 -19.70
C GLU A 198 12.99 17.88 -21.01
N LEU A 199 14.24 17.66 -21.40
CA LEU A 199 14.77 18.09 -22.69
C LEU A 199 15.36 16.87 -23.41
N ALA A 200 15.01 16.70 -24.67
CA ALA A 200 15.58 15.68 -25.54
C ALA A 200 16.10 16.34 -26.82
N TYR A 201 17.34 16.05 -27.17
CA TYR A 201 17.97 16.50 -28.39
C TYR A 201 18.38 15.30 -29.22
N GLN A 202 18.08 15.33 -30.50
CA GLN A 202 18.46 14.29 -31.45
C GLN A 202 18.95 14.96 -32.75
N GLN A 203 20.11 14.52 -33.27
CA GLN A 203 20.64 14.95 -34.55
C GLN A 203 21.55 13.86 -35.14
N THR A 204 21.59 13.75 -36.47
CA THR A 204 22.62 13.03 -37.18
C THR A 204 23.84 13.95 -37.39
N TYR A 205 25.03 13.42 -37.19
CA TYR A 205 26.29 14.14 -37.33
C TYR A 205 27.03 13.76 -38.63
N ASP A 206 26.30 13.79 -39.76
CA ASP A 206 26.83 13.38 -41.09
C ASP A 206 28.01 14.24 -41.56
N PHE A 207 28.23 15.40 -40.92
CA PHE A 207 29.37 16.27 -41.16
C PHE A 207 30.66 15.82 -40.47
N LEU A 208 30.61 14.81 -39.61
CA LEU A 208 31.82 14.25 -38.98
C LEU A 208 32.42 13.18 -39.86
N PRO A 209 33.64 13.37 -40.41
CA PRO A 209 34.27 12.38 -41.29
C PRO A 209 34.60 11.10 -40.54
N GLY A 210 33.85 10.03 -40.83
CA GLY A 210 34.37 8.67 -40.75
C GLY A 210 34.49 8.00 -39.38
N LEU A 211 33.75 8.42 -38.33
CA LEU A 211 33.90 7.84 -36.99
C LEU A 211 32.57 7.48 -36.27
N LEU A 212 31.45 7.44 -36.97
CA LEU A 212 30.18 6.95 -36.38
C LEU A 212 29.52 5.95 -37.32
#